data_1759dbd7086b021ec0ec8053d18c5852
#
_entry.id   1759dbd7086b021ec0ec8053d18c5852
#
_cell.length_a   1.000
_cell.length_b   1.000
_cell.length_c   1.000
_cell.angle_alpha   90.00
_cell.angle_beta   90.00
_cell.angle_gamma   90.00
#
_symmetry.space_group_name_H-M   'P 1'
#
loop_
_entity.id
_entity.type
_entity.pdbx_description
1 polymer ?
#
loop_
_entity_poly.entity_id
_entity_poly.type
_entity_poly.pdbx_seq_one_letter_code
_entity_poly.pdbx_strand_id
1 'polypeptide(L)'
;MVLGREAGSGTRGAFEELLDVADQCAYAQELDSTGGVLAKVASTPGSIGYVSLDVVDDTVKALSLDGVEPTEENIVAGSYKLSRPFVMATLGTIDEQNDLVKTWFGFVQSDAGKAVITAMGLILPQ
;
A
#
# COMPACT_ATOMS: atom_id res chain seq x y z
N MET A 1 7.17 -19.40 6.51
CA MET A 1 6.05 -18.95 7.37
C MET A 1 5.36 -17.77 6.67
N VAL A 2 4.03 -17.79 6.54
CA VAL A 2 3.27 -16.69 5.89
C VAL A 2 2.73 -15.75 6.96
N LEU A 3 3.07 -14.47 6.84
CA LEU A 3 2.66 -13.41 7.76
C LEU A 3 1.66 -12.48 7.06
N GLY A 4 0.59 -12.12 7.75
CA GLY A 4 -0.45 -11.25 7.22
C GLY A 4 -0.79 -10.10 8.14
N ARG A 5 -1.69 -9.26 7.67
CA ARG A 5 -2.33 -8.22 8.46
C ARG A 5 -3.61 -8.75 9.09
N GLU A 6 -4.03 -8.09 10.15
CA GLU A 6 -5.30 -8.33 10.83
C GLU A 6 -6.51 -8.19 9.90
N ALA A 7 -7.62 -8.79 10.28
CA ALA A 7 -8.90 -8.59 9.60
C ALA A 7 -9.30 -7.10 9.63
N GLY A 8 -9.78 -6.58 8.49
CA GLY A 8 -10.12 -5.17 8.33
C GLY A 8 -8.96 -4.28 7.84
N SER A 9 -7.74 -4.80 7.73
CA SER A 9 -6.63 -4.10 7.09
C SER A 9 -6.90 -3.87 5.60
N GLY A 10 -6.83 -2.61 5.16
CA GLY A 10 -6.95 -2.29 3.74
C GLY A 10 -5.83 -2.88 2.89
N THR A 11 -4.62 -3.04 3.44
CA THR A 11 -3.49 -3.70 2.77
C THR A 11 -3.75 -5.19 2.59
N ARG A 12 -4.36 -5.86 3.59
CA ARG A 12 -4.79 -7.26 3.48
C ARG A 12 -5.86 -7.42 2.43
N GLY A 13 -6.92 -6.61 2.49
CA GLY A 13 -8.00 -6.68 1.51
C GLY A 13 -7.50 -6.52 0.09
N ALA A 14 -6.62 -5.55 -0.17
CA ALA A 14 -6.03 -5.36 -1.48
C ALA A 14 -5.18 -6.55 -1.94
N PHE A 15 -4.34 -7.09 -1.07
CA PHE A 15 -3.51 -8.26 -1.38
C PHE A 15 -4.37 -9.47 -1.76
N GLU A 16 -5.37 -9.77 -0.94
CA GLU A 16 -6.26 -10.92 -1.13
C GLU A 16 -7.14 -10.77 -2.38
N GLU A 17 -7.63 -9.55 -2.66
CA GLU A 17 -8.44 -9.24 -3.84
C GLU A 17 -7.62 -9.32 -5.14
N LEU A 18 -6.44 -8.68 -5.17
CA LEU A 18 -5.58 -8.66 -6.36
C LEU A 18 -5.05 -10.04 -6.77
N LEU A 19 -4.95 -10.95 -5.82
CA LEU A 19 -4.52 -12.33 -6.06
C LEU A 19 -5.69 -13.33 -6.16
N ASP A 20 -6.93 -12.88 -5.99
CA ASP A 20 -8.14 -13.72 -5.98
C ASP A 20 -8.05 -14.86 -4.92
N VAL A 21 -7.56 -14.52 -3.73
CA VAL A 21 -7.39 -15.45 -2.61
C VAL A 21 -8.13 -15.03 -1.35
N ALA A 22 -9.15 -14.19 -1.48
CA ALA A 22 -9.97 -13.74 -0.36
C ALA A 22 -10.53 -14.95 0.41
N ASP A 23 -10.45 -14.91 1.73
CA ASP A 23 -10.88 -15.98 2.65
C ASP A 23 -10.16 -17.33 2.47
N GLN A 24 -9.12 -17.41 1.63
CA GLN A 24 -8.36 -18.63 1.39
C GLN A 24 -6.97 -18.58 2.04
N CYS A 25 -6.57 -17.44 2.57
CA CYS A 25 -5.25 -17.26 3.16
C CYS A 25 -5.18 -17.85 4.58
N ALA A 26 -4.22 -18.74 4.81
CA ALA A 26 -3.89 -19.27 6.13
C ALA A 26 -2.60 -18.60 6.64
N TYR A 27 -2.74 -17.50 7.38
CA TYR A 27 -1.60 -16.81 7.98
C TYR A 27 -1.13 -17.53 9.24
N ALA A 28 0.17 -17.73 9.37
CA ALA A 28 0.77 -18.28 10.58
C ALA A 28 0.74 -17.28 11.73
N GLN A 29 0.74 -15.99 11.41
CA GLN A 29 0.56 -14.90 12.36
C GLN A 29 -0.06 -13.69 11.62
N GLU A 30 -1.00 -13.04 12.30
CA GLU A 30 -1.58 -11.76 11.88
C GLU A 30 -1.02 -10.64 12.75
N LEU A 31 -0.69 -9.50 12.12
CA LEU A 31 -0.05 -8.35 12.75
C LEU A 31 -0.89 -7.09 12.51
N ASP A 32 -0.88 -6.17 13.45
CA ASP A 32 -1.73 -4.97 13.48
C ASP A 32 -1.17 -3.77 12.70
N SER A 33 0.02 -3.93 12.08
CA SER A 33 0.66 -2.86 11.31
C SER A 33 1.54 -3.40 10.19
N THR A 34 1.72 -2.61 9.12
CA THR A 34 2.64 -2.92 8.02
C THR A 34 4.09 -2.97 8.50
N GLY A 35 4.48 -2.03 9.37
CA GLY A 35 5.80 -2.05 10.02
C GLY A 35 6.02 -3.29 10.89
N GLY A 36 4.97 -3.77 11.57
CA GLY A 36 5.02 -5.03 12.31
C GLY A 36 5.28 -6.24 11.41
N VAL A 37 4.63 -6.31 10.26
CA VAL A 37 4.89 -7.38 9.25
C VAL A 37 6.33 -7.29 8.76
N LEU A 38 6.81 -6.09 8.39
CA LEU A 38 8.19 -5.87 7.94
C LEU A 38 9.20 -6.39 8.98
N ALA A 39 9.10 -5.90 10.22
CA ALA A 39 10.01 -6.26 11.30
C ALA A 39 9.97 -7.77 11.59
N LYS A 40 8.80 -8.40 11.50
CA LYS A 40 8.67 -9.84 11.72
C LYS A 40 9.29 -10.65 10.59
N VAL A 41 9.13 -10.23 9.32
CA VAL A 41 9.81 -10.86 8.18
C VAL A 41 11.32 -10.72 8.33
N ALA A 42 11.83 -9.52 8.63
CA ALA A 42 13.26 -9.25 8.80
C ALA A 42 13.90 -10.14 9.90
N SER A 43 13.16 -10.42 10.98
CA SER A 43 13.66 -11.21 12.12
C SER A 43 13.37 -12.71 12.04
N THR A 44 12.67 -13.19 11.01
CA THR A 44 12.24 -14.59 10.91
C THR A 44 12.69 -15.23 9.58
N PRO A 45 13.84 -15.90 9.52
CA PRO A 45 14.30 -16.57 8.31
C PRO A 45 13.25 -17.52 7.72
N GLY A 46 13.06 -17.50 6.42
CA GLY A 46 12.09 -18.33 5.72
C GLY A 46 10.62 -17.86 5.87
N SER A 47 10.41 -16.64 6.34
CA SER A 47 9.09 -16.01 6.33
C SER A 47 8.88 -15.16 5.08
N ILE A 48 7.60 -14.95 4.75
CA ILE A 48 7.12 -14.08 3.70
C ILE A 48 5.91 -13.29 4.22
N GLY A 49 5.75 -12.06 3.77
CA GLY A 49 4.60 -11.20 4.09
C GLY A 49 4.37 -10.18 3.00
N TYR A 50 3.33 -9.37 3.16
CA TYR A 50 3.03 -8.24 2.28
C TYR A 50 2.92 -6.97 3.09
N VAL A 51 3.41 -5.88 2.52
CA VAL A 51 3.42 -4.54 3.11
C VAL A 51 3.18 -3.49 2.02
N SER A 52 2.86 -2.27 2.42
CA SER A 52 2.86 -1.14 1.49
C SER A 52 4.30 -0.78 1.10
N LEU A 53 4.49 -0.26 -0.12
CA LEU A 53 5.82 0.05 -0.66
C LEU A 53 6.60 1.07 0.19
N ASP A 54 5.89 2.03 0.77
CA ASP A 54 6.44 3.12 1.60
C ASP A 54 7.19 2.66 2.87
N VAL A 55 6.93 1.43 3.33
CA VAL A 55 7.61 0.87 4.53
C VAL A 55 8.73 -0.11 4.18
N VAL A 56 8.93 -0.45 2.90
CA VAL A 56 9.97 -1.40 2.50
C VAL A 56 11.35 -0.76 2.65
N ASP A 57 12.27 -1.47 3.31
CA ASP A 57 13.65 -1.05 3.53
C ASP A 57 14.63 -2.20 3.24
N ASP A 58 15.92 -1.94 3.45
CA ASP A 58 17.02 -2.88 3.18
C ASP A 58 17.07 -4.10 4.11
N THR A 59 16.20 -4.16 5.13
CA THR A 59 16.13 -5.31 6.06
C THR A 59 15.43 -6.52 5.48
N VAL A 60 14.69 -6.32 4.37
CA VAL A 60 13.96 -7.38 3.67
C VAL A 60 14.21 -7.30 2.16
N LYS A 61 13.94 -8.39 1.47
CA LYS A 61 13.97 -8.43 0.00
C LYS A 61 12.55 -8.26 -0.56
N ALA A 62 12.33 -7.19 -1.30
CA ALA A 62 11.15 -7.05 -2.14
C ALA A 62 11.18 -8.08 -3.28
N LEU A 63 10.07 -8.77 -3.52
CA LEU A 63 9.99 -9.86 -4.49
C LEU A 63 9.47 -9.36 -5.83
N SER A 64 10.08 -9.84 -6.90
CA SER A 64 9.52 -9.70 -8.25
C SER A 64 8.30 -10.61 -8.42
N LEU A 65 7.30 -10.14 -9.16
CA LEU A 65 6.12 -10.91 -9.55
C LEU A 65 6.17 -11.14 -11.07
N ASP A 66 6.13 -12.38 -11.48
CA ASP A 66 6.27 -12.77 -12.90
C ASP A 66 7.53 -12.17 -13.57
N GLY A 67 8.60 -11.99 -12.81
CA GLY A 67 9.86 -11.38 -13.27
C GLY A 67 9.87 -9.84 -13.25
N VAL A 68 8.78 -9.19 -12.80
CA VAL A 68 8.65 -7.73 -12.71
C VAL A 68 8.97 -7.27 -11.28
N GLU A 69 9.90 -6.35 -11.12
CA GLU A 69 10.28 -5.76 -9.82
C GLU A 69 9.29 -4.67 -9.37
N PRO A 70 9.11 -4.46 -8.06
CA PRO A 70 8.23 -3.42 -7.51
C PRO A 70 8.88 -2.03 -7.56
N THR A 71 9.31 -1.60 -8.74
CA THR A 71 9.82 -0.26 -8.98
C THR A 71 8.69 0.73 -9.27
N GLU A 72 8.92 2.02 -9.00
CA GLU A 72 7.97 3.07 -9.34
C GLU A 72 7.56 3.01 -10.81
N GLU A 73 8.53 2.86 -11.72
CA GLU A 73 8.29 2.74 -13.16
C GLU A 73 7.33 1.58 -13.50
N ASN A 74 7.57 0.40 -12.95
CA ASN A 74 6.75 -0.78 -13.19
C ASN A 74 5.35 -0.67 -12.57
N ILE A 75 5.22 0.03 -11.43
CA ILE A 75 3.94 0.27 -10.77
C ILE A 75 3.12 1.27 -11.58
N VAL A 76 3.71 2.39 -12.00
CA VAL A 76 3.06 3.40 -12.84
C VAL A 76 2.65 2.82 -14.19
N ALA A 77 3.50 1.99 -14.81
CA ALA A 77 3.19 1.30 -16.06
C ALA A 77 2.13 0.20 -15.90
N GLY A 78 1.71 -0.15 -14.67
CA GLY A 78 0.78 -1.25 -14.41
C GLY A 78 1.36 -2.65 -14.64
N SER A 79 2.67 -2.76 -14.81
CA SER A 79 3.36 -4.04 -15.02
C SER A 79 3.49 -4.85 -13.73
N TYR A 80 3.69 -4.17 -12.59
CA TYR A 80 3.69 -4.81 -11.27
C TYR A 80 2.26 -4.93 -10.76
N LYS A 81 1.72 -6.13 -10.74
CA LYS A 81 0.28 -6.38 -10.54
C LYS A 81 -0.24 -6.12 -9.13
N LEU A 82 0.62 -6.20 -8.09
CA LEU A 82 0.23 -5.89 -6.71
C LEU A 82 0.36 -4.38 -6.46
N SER A 83 -0.44 -3.59 -7.14
CA SER A 83 -0.53 -2.15 -6.95
C SER A 83 -1.99 -1.70 -6.88
N ARG A 84 -2.25 -0.70 -6.04
CA ARG A 84 -3.57 -0.08 -5.94
C ARG A 84 -3.43 1.41 -5.60
N PRO A 85 -4.36 2.26 -6.04
CA PRO A 85 -4.38 3.66 -5.65
C PRO A 85 -4.87 3.83 -4.21
N PHE A 86 -4.37 4.87 -3.52
CA PHE A 86 -5.06 5.45 -2.38
C PHE A 86 -6.21 6.30 -2.88
N VAL A 87 -7.39 6.11 -2.31
CA VAL A 87 -8.61 6.82 -2.73
C VAL A 87 -9.14 7.68 -1.59
N MET A 88 -9.39 8.95 -1.86
CA MET A 88 -10.16 9.82 -0.98
C MET A 88 -11.60 9.87 -1.49
N ALA A 89 -12.56 9.73 -0.60
CA ALA A 89 -13.98 9.74 -0.95
C ALA A 89 -14.74 10.81 -0.16
N THR A 90 -15.72 11.43 -0.80
CA THR A 90 -16.68 12.34 -0.19
C THR A 90 -18.10 11.89 -0.50
N LEU A 91 -19.05 12.28 0.31
CA LEU A 91 -20.46 12.16 -0.03
C LEU A 91 -20.84 13.30 -0.98
N GLY A 92 -21.10 12.99 -2.24
CA GLY A 92 -21.33 13.97 -3.31
C GLY A 92 -20.03 14.55 -3.89
N THR A 93 -20.16 15.61 -4.66
CA THR A 93 -19.03 16.26 -5.34
C THR A 93 -18.19 17.12 -4.38
N ILE A 94 -16.96 17.45 -4.77
CA ILE A 94 -16.09 18.35 -3.98
C ILE A 94 -16.73 19.74 -3.81
N ASP A 95 -17.43 20.25 -4.82
CA ASP A 95 -18.07 21.56 -4.77
C ASP A 95 -19.23 21.63 -3.76
N GLU A 96 -19.83 20.49 -3.43
CA GLU A 96 -20.89 20.38 -2.41
C GLU A 96 -20.35 20.28 -0.99
N GLN A 97 -19.05 20.11 -0.81
CA GLN A 97 -18.42 19.98 0.50
C GLN A 97 -18.23 21.32 1.19
N ASN A 98 -18.02 21.28 2.50
CA ASN A 98 -17.66 22.49 3.28
C ASN A 98 -16.25 23.00 2.92
N ASP A 99 -15.94 24.23 3.30
CA ASP A 99 -14.69 24.89 2.94
C ASP A 99 -13.45 24.17 3.47
N LEU A 100 -13.54 23.49 4.62
CA LEU A 100 -12.41 22.75 5.18
C LEU A 100 -12.05 21.54 4.32
N VAL A 101 -13.04 20.79 3.85
CA VAL A 101 -12.85 19.65 2.94
C VAL A 101 -12.30 20.12 1.60
N LYS A 102 -12.84 21.21 1.03
CA LYS A 102 -12.33 21.81 -0.22
C LYS A 102 -10.87 22.24 -0.07
N THR A 103 -10.53 22.89 1.04
CA THR A 103 -9.15 23.31 1.34
C THR A 103 -8.21 22.11 1.44
N TRP A 104 -8.63 21.03 2.12
CA TRP A 104 -7.85 19.80 2.21
C TRP A 104 -7.58 19.17 0.85
N PHE A 105 -8.60 18.99 0.02
CA PHE A 105 -8.42 18.46 -1.34
C PHE A 105 -7.53 19.36 -2.19
N GLY A 106 -7.70 20.68 -2.11
CA GLY A 106 -6.84 21.66 -2.79
C GLY A 106 -5.39 21.56 -2.34
N PHE A 107 -5.15 21.39 -1.03
CA PHE A 107 -3.80 21.18 -0.52
C PHE A 107 -3.16 19.90 -1.07
N VAL A 108 -3.87 18.76 -1.01
CA VAL A 108 -3.34 17.48 -1.50
C VAL A 108 -2.96 17.54 -2.98
N GLN A 109 -3.69 18.31 -3.79
CA GLN A 109 -3.43 18.49 -5.22
C GLN A 109 -2.36 19.56 -5.51
N SER A 110 -2.00 20.39 -4.53
CA SER A 110 -0.97 21.42 -4.69
C SER A 110 0.44 20.81 -4.75
N ASP A 111 1.41 21.62 -5.23
CA ASP A 111 2.82 21.21 -5.26
C ASP A 111 3.35 20.89 -3.85
N ALA A 112 2.90 21.61 -2.83
CA ALA A 112 3.25 21.33 -1.44
C ALA A 112 2.69 19.99 -0.96
N GLY A 113 1.44 19.67 -1.27
CA GLY A 113 0.83 18.38 -0.96
C GLY A 113 1.50 17.23 -1.70
N LYS A 114 1.78 17.40 -2.98
CA LYS A 114 2.52 16.42 -3.78
C LYS A 114 3.91 16.15 -3.24
N ALA A 115 4.62 17.20 -2.80
CA ALA A 115 5.94 17.04 -2.17
C ALA A 115 5.87 16.20 -0.88
N VAL A 116 4.82 16.37 -0.07
CA VAL A 116 4.59 15.54 1.12
C VAL A 116 4.34 14.08 0.74
N ILE A 117 3.48 13.83 -0.26
CA ILE A 117 3.17 12.47 -0.73
C ILE A 117 4.45 11.75 -1.21
N THR A 118 5.27 12.44 -2.02
CA THR A 118 6.55 11.90 -2.51
C THR A 118 7.54 11.65 -1.37
N ALA A 119 7.62 12.58 -0.39
CA ALA A 119 8.50 12.42 0.77
C ALA A 119 8.12 11.22 1.66
N MET A 120 6.86 10.78 1.60
CA MET A 120 6.37 9.57 2.28
C MET A 120 6.61 8.28 1.48
N GLY A 121 7.32 8.34 0.35
CA GLY A 121 7.59 7.17 -0.49
C GLY A 121 6.39 6.70 -1.32
N LEU A 122 5.35 7.51 -1.43
CA LEU A 122 4.16 7.21 -2.21
C LEU A 122 4.31 7.75 -3.65
N ILE A 123 3.70 7.04 -4.59
CA ILE A 123 3.72 7.37 -6.01
C ILE A 123 2.55 8.32 -6.32
N LEU A 124 2.87 9.42 -7.00
CA LEU A 124 1.86 10.38 -7.44
C LEU A 124 1.03 9.81 -8.62
N PRO A 125 -0.28 10.08 -8.67
CA PRO A 125 -1.09 9.76 -9.84
C PRO A 125 -0.60 10.55 -11.06
N GLN A 126 -0.63 9.92 -12.21
CA GLN A 126 -0.33 10.56 -13.50
C GLN A 126 -1.56 11.25 -14.09
#